data_4da5e03ebd917c70508df786f3a41301
#
_entry.id   4da5e03ebd917c70508df786f3a41301
#
_cell.length_a   1.000
_cell.length_b   1.000
_cell.length_c   1.000
_cell.angle_alpha   90.00
_cell.angle_beta   90.00
_cell.angle_gamma   90.00
#
_symmetry.space_group_name_H-M   'P 1'
#
loop_
_entity.id
_entity.type
_entity.pdbx_description
1 polymer ?
#
loop_
_entity_poly.entity_id
_entity_poly.type
_entity_poly.pdbx_seq_one_letter_code
_entity_poly.pdbx_strand_id
1 'polypeptide(L)' 'MKYKCVKAFTLDTYDGDGFYVDGYMEIEVGEVYEVGNEKIIDGEIHLDGVNVNRWIEISQEMLDEYFTEVVV' A
#
# COMPACT_ATOMS: atom_id res chain seq x y z
N MET A 1 7.48 -1.11 10.84
CA MET A 1 7.96 -2.14 9.91
C MET A 1 7.89 -1.61 8.50
N LYS A 2 8.93 -1.84 7.75
CA LYS A 2 8.99 -1.37 6.35
C LYS A 2 8.84 -2.55 5.40
N TYR A 3 8.15 -2.29 4.29
CA TYR A 3 7.89 -3.30 3.26
C TYR A 3 8.26 -2.74 1.89
N LYS A 4 8.91 -3.58 1.09
CA LYS A 4 9.31 -3.23 -0.26
C LYS A 4 8.46 -3.99 -1.25
N CYS A 5 7.93 -3.30 -2.24
CA CYS A 5 7.17 -3.93 -3.31
C CYS A 5 8.10 -4.78 -4.17
N VAL A 6 7.75 -6.05 -4.34
CA VAL A 6 8.55 -7.00 -5.14
C VAL A 6 7.79 -7.47 -6.39
N LYS A 7 6.51 -7.08 -6.51
CA LYS A 7 5.68 -7.44 -7.64
C LYS A 7 4.71 -6.29 -7.91
N ALA A 8 4.78 -5.72 -9.08
CA ALA A 8 3.94 -4.58 -9.45
C ALA A 8 2.46 -4.95 -9.50
N PHE A 9 1.60 -4.03 -9.10
CA PHE A 9 0.15 -4.23 -9.13
C PHE A 9 -0.56 -2.87 -9.20
N THR A 10 -1.87 -2.90 -9.42
CA THR A 10 -2.68 -1.69 -9.50
C THR A 10 -3.77 -1.69 -8.44
N LEU A 11 -4.14 -0.49 -8.02
CA LEU A 11 -5.23 -0.25 -7.08
C LEU A 11 -6.18 0.77 -7.69
N ASP A 12 -7.48 0.57 -7.48
CA ASP A 12 -8.47 1.57 -7.85
C ASP A 12 -8.32 2.80 -6.96
N THR A 13 -8.57 3.96 -7.54
CA THR A 13 -8.48 5.21 -6.79
C THR A 13 -9.88 5.69 -6.38
N TYR A 14 -9.94 6.33 -5.21
CA TYR A 14 -11.17 6.91 -4.66
C TYR A 14 -10.89 8.36 -4.26
N ASP A 15 -11.93 9.20 -4.34
CA ASP A 15 -11.79 10.57 -3.87
C ASP A 15 -11.88 10.64 -2.33
N GLY A 16 -11.78 11.84 -1.78
CA GLY A 16 -11.83 12.05 -0.34
C GLY A 16 -13.17 11.68 0.31
N ASP A 17 -14.23 11.55 -0.47
CA ASP A 17 -15.56 11.18 0.01
C ASP A 17 -15.84 9.67 -0.17
N GLY A 18 -14.88 8.92 -0.69
CA GLY A 18 -15.01 7.49 -0.89
C GLY A 18 -15.68 7.07 -2.18
N PHE A 19 -15.92 7.99 -3.09
CA PHE A 19 -16.48 7.67 -4.40
C PHE A 19 -15.39 7.25 -5.38
N TYR A 20 -15.70 6.25 -6.19
CA TYR A 20 -14.77 5.78 -7.21
C TYR A 20 -14.47 6.90 -8.21
N VAL A 21 -13.21 7.13 -8.46
CA VAL A 21 -12.73 8.09 -9.44
C VAL A 21 -12.10 7.33 -10.59
N ASP A 22 -12.40 7.73 -11.82
CA ASP A 22 -11.81 7.13 -13.00
C ASP A 22 -10.29 7.13 -12.91
N GLY A 23 -9.71 5.92 -12.97
CA GLY A 23 -8.26 5.77 -12.93
C GLY A 23 -7.81 4.69 -11.98
N TYR A 24 -6.51 4.52 -11.92
CA TYR A 24 -5.89 3.54 -11.02
C TYR A 24 -4.53 4.06 -10.58
N MET A 25 -4.08 3.53 -9.45
CA MET A 25 -2.75 3.81 -8.93
C MET A 25 -1.88 2.60 -9.21
N GLU A 26 -0.74 2.81 -9.84
CA GLU A 26 0.20 1.75 -10.12
C GLU A 26 1.27 1.71 -9.03
N ILE A 27 1.44 0.55 -8.42
CA ILE A 27 2.46 0.32 -7.41
C ILE A 27 3.58 -0.47 -8.07
N GLU A 28 4.77 0.12 -8.11
CA GLU A 28 5.90 -0.46 -8.84
C GLU A 28 6.87 -1.17 -7.92
N VAL A 29 7.61 -2.13 -8.50
CA VAL A 29 8.68 -2.82 -7.80
C VAL A 29 9.72 -1.81 -7.32
N GLY A 30 10.14 -1.93 -6.08
CA GLY A 30 11.11 -1.01 -5.48
C GLY A 30 10.50 0.07 -4.61
N GLU A 31 9.19 0.29 -4.67
CA GLU A 31 8.53 1.23 -3.77
C GLU A 31 8.54 0.67 -2.34
N VAL A 32 8.90 1.52 -1.39
CA VAL A 32 9.00 1.13 0.01
C VAL A 32 7.93 1.86 0.81
N TYR A 33 7.25 1.10 1.65
CA TYR A 33 6.18 1.62 2.51
C TYR A 33 6.43 1.21 3.95
N GLU A 34 5.86 1.98 4.87
CA GLU A 34 5.97 1.71 6.29
C GLU A 34 4.60 1.51 6.90
N VAL A 35 4.46 0.44 7.70
CA VAL A 35 3.27 0.22 8.51
C VAL A 35 3.48 0.93 9.84
N GLY A 36 2.61 1.91 10.12
CA GLY A 36 2.64 2.64 11.39
C GLY A 36 1.96 1.86 12.52
N ASN A 37 1.74 2.55 13.64
CA ASN A 37 1.02 1.96 14.77
C ASN A 37 -0.49 2.04 14.61
N GLU A 38 -0.96 2.20 13.41
CA GLU A 38 -2.38 2.34 13.13
C GLU A 38 -3.08 1.00 13.20
N LYS A 39 -4.31 1.05 13.68
CA LYS A 39 -5.13 -0.14 13.75
C LYS A 39 -5.61 -0.52 12.37
N ILE A 40 -5.70 -1.82 12.13
CA ILE A 40 -6.31 -2.35 10.92
C ILE A 40 -7.79 -2.00 10.97
N ILE A 41 -8.27 -1.27 9.94
CA ILE A 41 -9.67 -0.92 9.80
C ILE A 41 -10.23 -1.75 8.65
N ASP A 42 -11.31 -2.49 8.92
CA ASP A 42 -11.97 -3.35 7.92
C ASP A 42 -11.02 -4.35 7.26
N GLY A 43 -10.03 -4.83 8.01
CA GLY A 43 -9.09 -5.82 7.51
C GLY A 43 -8.02 -5.27 6.56
N GLU A 44 -7.96 -3.97 6.39
CA GLU A 44 -6.95 -3.35 5.54
C GLU A 44 -5.82 -2.73 6.36
N ILE A 45 -4.63 -2.81 5.80
CA ILE A 45 -3.41 -2.30 6.43
C ILE A 45 -3.05 -0.99 5.76
N HIS A 46 -2.86 0.05 6.55
CA HIS A 46 -2.43 1.36 6.06
C HIS A 46 -0.92 1.39 5.91
N LEU A 47 -0.46 1.73 4.72
CA LEU A 47 0.95 1.82 4.38
C LEU A 47 1.30 3.23 3.93
N ASP A 48 2.28 3.84 4.58
CA ASP A 48 2.78 5.16 4.20
C ASP A 48 4.05 5.02 3.36
N GLY A 49 4.12 5.77 2.26
CA GLY A 49 5.28 5.74 1.38
C GLY A 49 6.53 6.26 2.05
N VAL A 50 7.63 5.55 1.89
CA VAL A 50 8.96 5.95 2.39
C VAL A 50 9.74 6.64 1.28
N ASN A 51 9.80 6.03 0.11
CA ASN A 51 10.49 6.58 -1.05
C ASN A 51 9.54 7.08 -2.14
N VAL A 52 8.24 7.09 -1.84
CA VAL A 52 7.21 7.65 -2.70
C VAL A 52 6.30 8.53 -1.86
N ASN A 53 5.73 9.56 -2.47
CA ASN A 53 4.89 10.52 -1.75
C ASN A 53 3.41 10.16 -1.88
N ARG A 54 3.03 9.05 -1.25
CA ARG A 54 1.64 8.58 -1.23
C ARG A 54 1.45 7.53 -0.15
N TRP A 55 0.19 7.19 0.13
CA TRP A 55 -0.17 6.12 1.05
C TRP A 55 -1.17 5.19 0.35
N ILE A 56 -1.21 3.93 0.81
CA ILE A 56 -2.14 2.94 0.28
C ILE A 56 -2.72 2.11 1.42
N GLU A 57 -3.86 1.48 1.16
CA GLU A 57 -4.47 0.52 2.10
C GLU A 57 -4.72 -0.77 1.34
N ILE A 58 -4.18 -1.86 1.85
CA ILE A 58 -4.28 -3.18 1.20
C ILE A 58 -4.57 -4.26 2.26
N SER A 59 -5.04 -5.41 1.78
CA SER A 59 -5.28 -6.55 2.65
C SER A 59 -3.95 -7.21 3.05
N GLN A 60 -4.01 -8.03 4.11
CA GLN A 60 -2.85 -8.82 4.53
C GLN A 60 -2.39 -9.75 3.40
N GLU A 61 -3.33 -10.33 2.66
CA GLU A 61 -3.00 -11.22 1.55
C GLU A 61 -2.21 -10.49 0.47
N MET A 62 -2.61 -9.26 0.15
CA MET A 62 -1.88 -8.45 -0.83
C MET A 62 -0.49 -8.08 -0.32
N LEU A 63 -0.38 -7.75 0.97
CA LEU A 63 0.91 -7.44 1.56
C LEU A 63 1.85 -8.62 1.45
N ASP A 64 1.34 -9.83 1.74
CA ASP A 64 2.16 -11.05 1.68
C ASP A 64 2.55 -11.42 0.24
N GLU A 65 1.70 -11.13 -0.72
CA GLU A 65 1.96 -11.48 -2.12
C GLU A 65 2.86 -10.48 -2.84
N TYR A 66 2.64 -9.20 -2.63
CA TYR A 66 3.30 -8.16 -3.42
C TYR A 66 4.47 -7.48 -2.73
N PHE A 67 4.64 -7.70 -1.44
CA PHE A 67 5.66 -7.02 -0.66
C PHE A 67 6.52 -8.01 0.11
N THR A 68 7.73 -7.57 0.45
CA THR A 68 8.60 -8.29 1.38
C THR A 68 9.03 -7.34 2.48
N GLU A 69 9.16 -7.85 3.70
CA GLU A 69 9.62 -7.04 4.82
C GLU A 69 11.08 -6.65 4.60
N VAL A 70 11.36 -5.38 4.82
CA VAL A 70 12.73 -4.86 4.76
C VAL A 70 13.32 -4.95 6.16
N VAL A 71 14.28 -5.83 6.33
CA VAL A 71 15.01 -5.99 7.58
C VAL A 71 16.28 -5.15 7.49
N VAL A 72 16.41 -4.23 8.43
CA VAL A 72 17.58 -3.34 8.48
C VAL A 72 18.55 -3.80 9.55
#